data_a8ecee57a0a889c6f5fde3c10ee8a99f
#
_entry.id   a8ecee57a0a889c6f5fde3c10ee8a99f
#
_cell.length_a   1.000
_cell.length_b   1.000
_cell.length_c   1.000
_cell.angle_alpha   90.00
_cell.angle_beta   90.00
_cell.angle_gamma   90.00
#
_symmetry.space_group_name_H-M   'P 1'
#
loop_
_entity.id
_entity.type
_entity.pdbx_description
1 polymer ?
#
loop_
_entity_poly.entity_id
_entity_poly.type
_entity_poly.pdbx_seq_one_letter_code
_entity_poly.pdbx_strand_id
1 'polypeptide(L)'
;TALKPEPLEDFITIVELDLGFSLYRAVSDAKLALSSGDAADFRFDHDGIDIRSTITRREFDAWIADDIARLGATIDKVLVEAGISARDIGKVFLTGGTSFVPAVQKLFADRFGSERVASADQFESIAYGLALIGQSADPDRWTATTVKKANA
;
A
#
# COMPACT_ATOMS: atom_id res chain seq x y z
N THR A 1 -1.91 -37.35 -0.14
CA THR A 1 -0.94 -36.35 0.38
C THR A 1 -1.47 -35.93 1.72
N ALA A 2 -0.86 -36.39 2.82
CA ALA A 2 -1.27 -36.00 4.16
C ALA A 2 -1.00 -34.51 4.32
N LEU A 3 -2.05 -33.71 4.42
CA LEU A 3 -1.95 -32.35 4.94
C LEU A 3 -1.37 -32.46 6.36
N LYS A 4 -0.35 -31.70 6.66
CA LYS A 4 0.15 -31.59 8.04
C LYS A 4 -1.00 -31.05 8.88
N PRO A 5 -1.44 -31.71 9.95
CA PRO A 5 -2.62 -31.27 10.71
C PRO A 5 -2.39 -29.96 11.45
N GLU A 6 -1.19 -29.73 11.99
CA GLU A 6 -0.85 -28.55 12.80
C GLU A 6 -1.16 -27.21 12.15
N PRO A 7 -0.74 -26.90 10.91
CA PRO A 7 -1.07 -25.61 10.29
C PRO A 7 -2.57 -25.42 10.02
N LEU A 8 -3.33 -26.50 9.92
CA LEU A 8 -4.78 -26.43 9.74
C LEU A 8 -5.47 -26.15 11.07
N GLU A 9 -5.00 -26.73 12.16
CA GLU A 9 -5.49 -26.46 13.52
C GLU A 9 -5.21 -25.02 13.92
N ASP A 10 -4.02 -24.52 13.66
CA ASP A 10 -3.66 -23.10 13.86
C ASP A 10 -4.60 -22.18 13.07
N PHE A 11 -4.87 -22.50 11.80
CA PHE A 11 -5.78 -21.69 10.98
C PHE A 11 -7.21 -21.70 11.54
N ILE A 12 -7.72 -22.86 11.97
CA ILE A 12 -9.03 -22.98 12.60
C ILE A 12 -9.07 -22.12 13.87
N THR A 13 -8.06 -22.20 14.71
CA THR A 13 -7.95 -21.41 15.95
C THR A 13 -7.94 -19.90 15.67
N ILE A 14 -7.22 -19.44 14.64
CA ILE A 14 -7.22 -18.04 14.22
C ILE A 14 -8.63 -17.56 13.87
N VAL A 15 -9.43 -18.40 13.19
CA VAL A 15 -10.81 -18.08 12.81
C VAL A 15 -11.74 -18.12 14.00
N GLU A 16 -11.68 -19.18 14.84
CA GLU A 16 -12.56 -19.38 15.99
C GLU A 16 -12.38 -18.31 17.08
N LEU A 17 -11.16 -17.86 17.30
CA LEU A 17 -10.83 -16.85 18.30
C LEU A 17 -10.81 -15.40 17.73
N ASP A 18 -11.25 -15.21 16.48
CA ASP A 18 -11.29 -13.90 15.80
C ASP A 18 -9.94 -13.15 15.82
N LEU A 19 -8.83 -13.88 15.65
CA LEU A 19 -7.48 -13.35 15.68
C LEU A 19 -7.06 -12.66 14.38
N GLY A 20 -7.97 -12.47 13.43
CA GLY A 20 -7.72 -11.89 12.12
C GLY A 20 -7.08 -10.49 12.18
N PHE A 21 -7.50 -9.66 13.14
CA PHE A 21 -6.90 -8.33 13.33
C PHE A 21 -5.44 -8.41 13.82
N SER A 22 -5.16 -9.30 14.77
CA SER A 22 -3.80 -9.52 15.28
C SER A 22 -2.87 -10.04 14.20
N LEU A 23 -3.35 -10.99 13.37
CA LEU A 23 -2.60 -11.49 12.20
C LEU A 23 -2.34 -10.38 11.18
N TYR A 24 -3.37 -9.58 10.87
CA TYR A 24 -3.22 -8.43 9.97
C TYR A 24 -2.15 -7.45 10.46
N ARG A 25 -2.10 -7.16 11.77
CA ARG A 25 -1.05 -6.31 12.35
C ARG A 25 0.33 -6.91 12.17
N ALA A 26 0.52 -8.19 12.51
CA ALA A 26 1.81 -8.87 12.33
C ALA A 26 2.29 -8.83 10.87
N VAL A 27 1.40 -9.04 9.91
CA VAL A 27 1.69 -8.92 8.48
C VAL A 27 2.06 -7.47 8.10
N SER A 28 1.36 -6.48 8.66
CA SER A 28 1.60 -5.06 8.38
C SER A 28 2.94 -4.60 8.93
N ASP A 29 3.30 -5.06 10.14
CA ASP A 29 4.58 -4.78 10.77
C ASP A 29 5.75 -5.39 9.96
N ALA A 30 5.60 -6.64 9.48
CA ALA A 30 6.60 -7.27 8.60
C ALA A 30 6.76 -6.50 7.28
N LYS A 31 5.67 -6.07 6.65
CA LYS A 31 5.72 -5.23 5.42
C LYS A 31 6.41 -3.89 5.68
N LEU A 32 6.15 -3.27 6.83
CA LEU A 32 6.80 -2.02 7.21
C LEU A 32 8.30 -2.23 7.40
N ALA A 33 8.71 -3.28 8.10
CA ALA A 33 10.12 -3.64 8.27
C ALA A 33 10.81 -3.88 6.91
N LEU A 34 10.12 -4.57 5.99
CA LEU A 34 10.61 -4.79 4.62
C LEU A 34 10.63 -3.51 3.77
N SER A 35 10.02 -2.41 4.17
CA SER A 35 10.13 -1.14 3.42
C SER A 35 11.53 -0.51 3.55
N SER A 36 12.23 -0.76 4.63
CA SER A 36 13.55 -0.18 4.93
C SER A 36 14.67 -1.22 5.09
N GLY A 37 14.35 -2.49 5.42
CA GLY A 37 15.31 -3.57 5.61
C GLY A 37 15.27 -4.63 4.52
N ASP A 38 16.31 -5.45 4.40
CA ASP A 38 16.38 -6.54 3.41
C ASP A 38 15.73 -7.84 3.91
N ALA A 39 15.39 -7.90 5.20
CA ALA A 39 14.64 -8.97 5.82
C ALA A 39 13.78 -8.44 6.96
N ALA A 40 12.73 -9.16 7.28
CA ALA A 40 11.85 -8.92 8.41
C ALA A 40 11.55 -10.22 9.14
N ASP A 41 11.52 -10.17 10.46
CA ASP A 41 11.04 -11.27 11.27
C ASP A 41 9.52 -11.15 11.44
N PHE A 42 8.80 -12.06 10.78
CA PHE A 42 7.38 -12.25 11.02
C PHE A 42 7.18 -13.05 12.30
N ARG A 43 6.37 -12.54 13.20
CA ARG A 43 6.02 -13.19 14.44
C ARG A 43 4.54 -13.02 14.73
N PHE A 44 3.87 -14.14 14.91
CA PHE A 44 2.51 -14.21 15.37
C PHE A 44 2.42 -15.18 16.54
N ASP A 45 2.16 -14.67 17.73
CA ASP A 45 2.15 -15.40 19.00
C ASP A 45 0.87 -15.04 19.75
N HIS A 46 -0.13 -15.92 19.66
CA HIS A 46 -1.46 -15.74 20.26
C HIS A 46 -2.09 -17.09 20.61
N ASP A 47 -2.61 -17.22 21.83
CA ASP A 47 -3.46 -18.35 22.26
C ASP A 47 -2.88 -19.74 21.94
N GLY A 48 -1.57 -19.90 22.11
CA GLY A 48 -0.87 -21.16 21.85
C GLY A 48 -0.38 -21.35 20.41
N ILE A 49 -0.70 -20.42 19.50
CA ILE A 49 -0.14 -20.37 18.15
C ILE A 49 1.15 -19.57 18.20
N ASP A 50 2.26 -20.15 17.79
CA ASP A 50 3.56 -19.45 17.66
C ASP A 50 4.13 -19.67 16.26
N ILE A 51 3.84 -18.73 15.36
CA ILE A 51 4.34 -18.73 13.99
C ILE A 51 5.47 -17.73 13.87
N ARG A 52 6.65 -18.21 13.51
CA ARG A 52 7.85 -17.40 13.30
C ARG A 52 8.47 -17.70 11.95
N SER A 53 8.81 -16.66 11.21
CA SER A 53 9.49 -16.78 9.93
C SER A 53 10.31 -15.53 9.66
N THR A 54 11.51 -15.70 9.10
CA THR A 54 12.26 -14.58 8.54
C THR A 54 11.93 -14.49 7.05
N ILE A 55 11.39 -13.36 6.63
CA ILE A 55 11.00 -13.08 5.25
C ILE A 55 12.02 -12.12 4.65
N THR A 56 12.63 -12.49 3.55
CA THR A 56 13.55 -11.61 2.82
C THR A 56 12.77 -10.67 1.87
N ARG A 57 13.33 -9.51 1.58
CA ARG A 57 12.82 -8.58 0.56
C ARG A 57 12.63 -9.29 -0.77
N ARG A 58 13.58 -10.12 -1.17
CA ARG A 58 13.51 -10.86 -2.43
C ARG A 58 12.32 -11.81 -2.51
N GLU A 59 12.00 -12.52 -1.43
CA GLU A 59 10.82 -13.37 -1.37
C GLU A 59 9.54 -12.55 -1.44
N PHE A 60 9.48 -11.47 -0.68
CA PHE A 60 8.34 -10.55 -0.70
C PHE A 60 8.12 -9.95 -2.10
N ASP A 61 9.17 -9.45 -2.75
CA ASP A 61 9.10 -8.89 -4.09
C ASP A 61 8.64 -9.95 -5.12
N ALA A 62 9.07 -11.20 -4.96
CA ALA A 62 8.61 -12.30 -5.81
C ALA A 62 7.11 -12.61 -5.60
N TRP A 63 6.61 -12.55 -4.37
CA TRP A 63 5.19 -12.79 -4.08
C TRP A 63 4.27 -11.71 -4.64
N ILE A 64 4.72 -10.46 -4.68
CA ILE A 64 3.92 -9.33 -5.18
C ILE A 64 4.18 -8.99 -6.65
N ALA A 65 5.03 -9.75 -7.36
CA ALA A 65 5.45 -9.43 -8.72
C ALA A 65 4.26 -9.26 -9.69
N ASP A 66 3.26 -10.14 -9.60
CA ASP A 66 2.06 -10.08 -10.42
C ASP A 66 1.19 -8.85 -10.09
N ASP A 67 1.14 -8.46 -8.82
CA ASP A 67 0.42 -7.26 -8.37
C ASP A 67 1.10 -5.99 -8.92
N ILE A 68 2.43 -5.95 -8.88
CA ILE A 68 3.23 -4.86 -9.45
C ILE A 68 3.01 -4.77 -10.96
N ALA A 69 2.99 -5.91 -11.67
CA ALA A 69 2.71 -5.94 -13.11
C ALA A 69 1.30 -5.43 -13.42
N ARG A 70 0.28 -5.85 -12.66
CA ARG A 70 -1.12 -5.37 -12.81
C ARG A 70 -1.23 -3.87 -12.52
N LEU A 71 -0.55 -3.39 -11.48
CA LEU A 71 -0.50 -1.95 -11.18
C LEU A 71 0.11 -1.17 -12.34
N GLY A 72 1.22 -1.66 -12.89
CA GLY A 72 1.86 -1.08 -14.07
C GLY A 72 0.93 -0.98 -15.26
N ALA A 73 0.26 -2.08 -15.60
CA ALA A 73 -0.70 -2.11 -16.71
C ALA A 73 -1.87 -1.15 -16.49
N THR A 74 -2.32 -0.98 -15.23
CA THR A 74 -3.38 -0.03 -14.89
C THR A 74 -2.93 1.41 -15.10
N ILE A 75 -1.71 1.75 -14.71
CA ILE A 75 -1.13 3.08 -14.97
C ILE A 75 -1.08 3.37 -16.47
N ASP A 76 -0.56 2.41 -17.26
CA ASP A 76 -0.43 2.55 -18.70
C ASP A 76 -1.81 2.74 -19.36
N LYS A 77 -2.83 1.99 -18.90
CA LYS A 77 -4.21 2.14 -19.37
C LYS A 77 -4.78 3.52 -19.06
N VAL A 78 -4.59 4.03 -17.86
CA VAL A 78 -5.07 5.38 -17.45
C VAL A 78 -4.44 6.46 -18.31
N LEU A 79 -3.15 6.39 -18.60
CA LEU A 79 -2.46 7.36 -19.45
C LEU A 79 -3.03 7.34 -20.88
N VAL A 80 -3.27 6.14 -21.43
CA VAL A 80 -3.88 5.99 -22.76
C VAL A 80 -5.30 6.56 -22.79
N GLU A 81 -6.13 6.23 -21.80
CA GLU A 81 -7.52 6.74 -21.74
C GLU A 81 -7.56 8.25 -21.55
N ALA A 82 -6.60 8.83 -20.84
CA ALA A 82 -6.47 10.28 -20.70
C ALA A 82 -5.88 10.99 -21.93
N GLY A 83 -5.34 10.23 -22.90
CA GLY A 83 -4.69 10.79 -24.09
C GLY A 83 -3.39 11.54 -23.80
N ILE A 84 -2.70 11.19 -22.69
CA ILE A 84 -1.46 11.82 -22.26
C ILE A 84 -0.36 10.79 -22.13
N SER A 85 0.89 11.25 -22.15
CA SER A 85 2.08 10.41 -21.90
C SER A 85 2.62 10.59 -20.49
N ALA A 86 3.46 9.67 -20.03
CA ALA A 86 4.14 9.81 -18.73
C ALA A 86 4.99 11.08 -18.63
N ARG A 87 5.45 11.62 -19.78
CA ARG A 87 6.26 12.85 -19.84
C ARG A 87 5.43 14.10 -19.54
N ASP A 88 4.13 14.04 -19.78
CA ASP A 88 3.20 15.15 -19.56
C ASP A 88 2.81 15.28 -18.07
N ILE A 89 3.15 14.26 -17.26
CA ILE A 89 2.93 14.27 -15.82
C ILE A 89 4.04 15.06 -15.13
N GLY A 90 3.68 16.20 -14.54
CA GLY A 90 4.64 17.06 -13.83
C GLY A 90 5.05 16.51 -12.46
N LYS A 91 4.11 15.86 -11.72
CA LYS A 91 4.35 15.33 -10.38
C LYS A 91 3.46 14.13 -10.08
N VAL A 92 4.01 13.15 -9.38
CA VAL A 92 3.31 11.97 -8.87
C VAL A 92 3.44 11.96 -7.35
N PHE A 93 2.33 11.95 -6.65
CA PHE A 93 2.30 11.83 -5.19
C PHE A 93 1.90 10.42 -4.81
N LEU A 94 2.78 9.72 -4.10
CA LEU A 94 2.49 8.42 -3.53
C LEU A 94 2.01 8.60 -2.09
N THR A 95 0.85 8.02 -1.76
CA THR A 95 0.22 8.12 -0.43
C THR A 95 -0.33 6.77 0.02
N GLY A 96 -0.43 6.57 1.33
CA GLY A 96 -0.91 5.33 1.94
C GLY A 96 0.19 4.27 2.11
N GLY A 97 -0.10 3.25 2.93
CA GLY A 97 0.90 2.26 3.38
C GLY A 97 1.60 1.48 2.27
N THR A 98 0.92 1.22 1.15
CA THR A 98 1.50 0.51 0.00
C THR A 98 2.60 1.30 -0.70
N SER A 99 2.58 2.63 -0.59
CA SER A 99 3.59 3.50 -1.19
C SER A 99 4.98 3.42 -0.52
N PHE A 100 5.08 2.80 0.66
CA PHE A 100 6.37 2.49 1.29
C PHE A 100 7.04 1.25 0.69
N VAL A 101 6.33 0.43 -0.08
CA VAL A 101 6.90 -0.76 -0.71
C VAL A 101 7.88 -0.33 -1.81
N PRO A 102 9.19 -0.70 -1.71
CA PRO A 102 10.20 -0.25 -2.67
C PRO A 102 9.90 -0.64 -4.12
N ALA A 103 9.31 -1.81 -4.36
CA ALA A 103 8.90 -2.24 -5.70
C ALA A 103 7.83 -1.30 -6.30
N VAL A 104 6.92 -0.76 -5.47
CA VAL A 104 5.93 0.24 -5.89
C VAL A 104 6.62 1.57 -6.21
N GLN A 105 7.49 2.06 -5.33
CA GLN A 105 8.23 3.30 -5.57
C GLN A 105 9.05 3.22 -6.86
N LYS A 106 9.75 2.08 -7.05
CA LYS A 106 10.53 1.81 -8.26
C LYS A 106 9.65 1.80 -9.51
N LEU A 107 8.47 1.17 -9.47
CA LEU A 107 7.52 1.14 -10.58
C LEU A 107 7.16 2.54 -11.07
N PHE A 108 6.89 3.47 -10.15
CA PHE A 108 6.56 4.86 -10.48
C PHE A 108 7.80 5.64 -10.92
N ALA A 109 8.94 5.47 -10.26
CA ALA A 109 10.18 6.12 -10.63
C ALA A 109 10.65 5.73 -12.04
N ASP A 110 10.55 4.45 -12.41
CA ASP A 110 10.91 3.96 -13.73
C ASP A 110 10.00 4.53 -14.85
N ARG A 111 8.71 4.84 -14.56
CA ARG A 111 7.77 5.38 -15.55
C ARG A 111 7.80 6.89 -15.68
N PHE A 112 7.93 7.60 -14.59
CA PHE A 112 7.75 9.04 -14.53
C PHE A 112 9.03 9.82 -14.28
N GLY A 113 10.10 9.14 -13.85
CA GLY A 113 11.33 9.75 -13.36
C GLY A 113 11.29 9.95 -11.84
N SER A 114 12.39 9.62 -11.17
CA SER A 114 12.48 9.71 -9.70
C SER A 114 12.28 11.14 -9.18
N GLU A 115 12.68 12.15 -9.95
CA GLU A 115 12.54 13.57 -9.62
C GLU A 115 11.07 14.05 -9.59
N ARG A 116 10.20 13.33 -10.27
CA ARG A 116 8.77 13.63 -10.33
C ARG A 116 7.96 12.87 -9.28
N VAL A 117 8.50 11.81 -8.72
CA VAL A 117 7.84 11.02 -7.67
C VAL A 117 8.12 11.66 -6.31
N ALA A 118 7.09 12.13 -5.64
CA ALA A 118 7.15 12.64 -4.28
C ALA A 118 6.50 11.64 -3.33
N SER A 119 7.27 11.15 -2.39
CA SER A 119 6.75 10.49 -1.18
C SER A 119 6.62 11.58 -0.12
N ALA A 120 5.43 12.19 0.01
CA ALA A 120 5.14 13.01 1.17
C ALA A 120 4.95 12.10 2.39
N ASP A 121 4.96 12.65 3.60
CA ASP A 121 4.56 11.94 4.82
C ASP A 121 3.18 11.32 4.61
N GLN A 122 3.20 10.02 4.34
CA GLN A 122 2.15 9.34 3.57
C GLN A 122 0.92 9.07 4.43
N PHE A 123 1.07 9.16 5.75
CA PHE A 123 -0.03 9.06 6.70
C PHE A 123 -0.64 10.41 7.06
N GLU A 124 0.08 11.50 6.85
CA GLU A 124 -0.36 12.84 7.22
C GLU A 124 -1.03 13.60 6.06
N SER A 125 -0.90 13.10 4.82
CA SER A 125 -1.41 13.81 3.64
C SER A 125 -2.92 14.09 3.70
N ILE A 126 -3.72 13.17 4.24
CA ILE A 126 -5.17 13.36 4.41
C ILE A 126 -5.44 14.40 5.50
N ALA A 127 -4.79 14.25 6.66
CA ALA A 127 -4.94 15.18 7.79
C ALA A 127 -4.45 16.59 7.41
N TYR A 128 -3.31 16.68 6.74
CA TYR A 128 -2.77 17.94 6.23
C TYR A 128 -3.69 18.58 5.19
N GLY A 129 -4.21 17.80 4.24
CA GLY A 129 -5.17 18.27 3.26
C GLY A 129 -6.45 18.81 3.89
N LEU A 130 -6.99 18.10 4.89
CA LEU A 130 -8.15 18.56 5.67
C LEU A 130 -7.84 19.85 6.47
N ALA A 131 -6.64 19.94 7.05
CA ALA A 131 -6.21 21.15 7.75
C ALA A 131 -6.12 22.37 6.82
N LEU A 132 -5.58 22.18 5.59
CA LEU A 132 -5.55 23.24 4.58
C LEU A 132 -6.95 23.68 4.14
N ILE A 133 -7.87 22.73 3.98
CA ILE A 133 -9.29 23.03 3.67
C ILE A 133 -9.91 23.82 4.82
N GLY A 134 -9.69 23.41 6.07
CA GLY A 134 -10.21 24.10 7.25
C GLY A 134 -9.63 25.51 7.46
N GLN A 135 -8.44 25.79 6.94
CA GLN A 135 -7.83 27.13 6.94
C GLN A 135 -8.29 27.99 5.73
N SER A 136 -8.99 27.39 4.77
CA SER A 136 -9.48 28.11 3.60
C SER A 136 -10.56 29.12 4.01
N ALA A 137 -10.56 30.30 3.40
CA ALA A 137 -11.61 31.30 3.58
C ALA A 137 -12.98 30.83 3.05
N ASP A 138 -13.01 29.81 2.18
CA ASP A 138 -14.22 29.20 1.63
C ASP A 138 -14.06 27.65 1.63
N PRO A 139 -14.27 26.98 2.78
CA PRO A 139 -14.16 25.52 2.87
C PRO A 139 -15.27 24.80 2.08
N ASP A 140 -16.41 25.44 1.85
CA ASP A 140 -17.54 24.85 1.13
C ASP A 140 -17.21 24.59 -0.35
N ARG A 141 -16.24 25.28 -0.91
CA ARG A 141 -15.70 25.03 -2.27
C ARG A 141 -15.21 23.59 -2.45
N TRP A 142 -14.81 22.93 -1.37
CA TRP A 142 -14.24 21.57 -1.37
C TRP A 142 -15.25 20.49 -1.00
N THR A 143 -16.54 20.86 -0.82
CA THR A 143 -17.60 19.88 -0.55
C THR A 143 -18.05 19.20 -1.84
N ALA A 144 -18.55 17.95 -1.71
CA ALA A 144 -19.00 17.14 -2.85
C ALA A 144 -20.08 17.82 -3.71
N THR A 145 -20.83 18.78 -3.16
CA THR A 145 -21.88 19.54 -3.87
C THR A 145 -21.28 20.49 -4.89
N THR A 146 -20.10 21.05 -4.62
CA THR A 146 -19.43 22.02 -5.50
C THR A 146 -18.73 21.35 -6.67
N VAL A 147 -18.19 20.12 -6.46
CA VAL A 147 -17.51 19.34 -7.52
C VAL A 147 -18.45 18.98 -8.67
N LYS A 148 -19.74 18.77 -8.39
CA LYS A 148 -20.75 18.51 -9.44
C LYS A 148 -21.04 19.73 -10.35
N LYS A 149 -20.81 20.96 -9.89
CA LYS A 149 -21.06 22.17 -10.67
C LYS A 149 -19.90 22.58 -11.58
N ALA A 150 -18.69 22.09 -11.32
CA ALA A 150 -17.51 22.42 -12.13
C ALA A 150 -17.39 21.55 -13.41
N ASN A 151 -18.13 20.43 -13.48
CA ASN A 151 -18.12 19.48 -14.61
C ASN A 151 -19.43 19.51 -15.44
N ALA A 152 -20.27 20.48 -15.27
CA ALA A 152 -21.47 20.75 -16.07
C ALA A 152 -21.28 22.03 -16.90
#